data_f5714b059dec0be6da225f04c84c92be
#
_entry.id   f5714b059dec0be6da225f04c84c92be
#
_cell.length_a   1.000
_cell.length_b   1.000
_cell.length_c   1.000
_cell.angle_alpha   90.00
_cell.angle_beta   90.00
_cell.angle_gamma   90.00
#
_symmetry.space_group_name_H-M   'P 1'
#
loop_
_entity.id
_entity.type
_entity.pdbx_description
1 polymer ?
#
loop_
_entity_poly.entity_id
_entity_poly.type
_entity_poly.pdbx_seq_one_letter_code
_entity_poly.pdbx_strand_id
1 'polypeptide(L)'
;MKKIITFLYLLILAYACYDDKGNYDYREINQISIQNIDSLVLCDQMDLLSIPVTLEGTQYSDSNRFTYMWEVNQKVVATTKDLNVYANFPLGINTARFVVTDKELGTKAFKNFRINVSSSTAGDGILVLSKYQGHAELSFKRLDREGSTFTPNYYEALTGNRLGTNPRKIHRCYIPEAANVNSGLKIETDHRLKCLSEETLVEIGENKYLDHNFFISRAMTLPPDITEFDVKACWHLTTSATTT
;
A
#
# COMPACT_ATOMS: atom_id res chain seq x y z
N MET A 1 -62.96 -23.68 45.21
CA MET A 1 -62.02 -22.68 45.78
C MET A 1 -60.63 -22.74 45.11
N LYS A 2 -60.00 -23.91 44.93
CA LYS A 2 -58.65 -24.00 44.30
C LYS A 2 -58.58 -23.41 42.87
N LYS A 3 -59.57 -23.64 42.03
CA LYS A 3 -59.60 -23.11 40.63
C LYS A 3 -59.71 -21.59 40.55
N ILE A 4 -60.37 -20.96 41.51
CA ILE A 4 -60.51 -19.49 41.57
C ILE A 4 -59.19 -18.85 41.98
N ILE A 5 -58.46 -19.48 42.91
CA ILE A 5 -57.15 -19.02 43.35
C ILE A 5 -56.11 -19.12 42.24
N THR A 6 -56.19 -20.19 41.45
CA THR A 6 -55.25 -20.37 40.27
C THR A 6 -55.55 -19.32 39.21
N PHE A 7 -56.83 -19.01 38.96
CA PHE A 7 -57.20 -18.00 37.98
C PHE A 7 -56.79 -16.58 38.42
N LEU A 8 -56.92 -16.27 39.70
CA LEU A 8 -56.49 -15.01 40.29
C LEU A 8 -54.94 -14.85 40.21
N TYR A 9 -54.21 -15.94 40.41
CA TYR A 9 -52.73 -15.93 40.27
C TYR A 9 -52.28 -15.72 38.84
N LEU A 10 -53.01 -16.31 37.86
CA LEU A 10 -52.75 -16.09 36.43
C LEU A 10 -53.03 -14.63 35.98
N LEU A 11 -54.06 -14.02 36.58
CA LEU A 11 -54.43 -12.61 36.30
C LEU A 11 -53.36 -11.65 36.88
N ILE A 12 -52.77 -11.95 38.03
CA ILE A 12 -51.69 -11.15 38.62
C ILE A 12 -50.43 -11.26 37.80
N LEU A 13 -50.11 -12.46 37.27
CA LEU A 13 -48.95 -12.65 36.39
C LEU A 13 -49.14 -11.93 35.02
N ALA A 14 -50.37 -11.83 34.50
CA ALA A 14 -50.65 -11.09 33.29
C ALA A 14 -50.55 -9.57 33.46
N TYR A 15 -50.84 -9.05 34.66
CA TYR A 15 -50.65 -7.63 35.00
C TYR A 15 -49.19 -7.24 35.23
N ALA A 16 -48.34 -8.17 35.68
CA ALA A 16 -46.91 -7.89 35.92
C ALA A 16 -46.11 -7.65 34.63
N CYS A 17 -46.67 -7.98 33.47
CA CYS A 17 -46.02 -7.78 32.17
C CYS A 17 -46.38 -6.45 31.50
N TYR A 18 -47.20 -5.58 32.11
CA TYR A 18 -47.81 -4.46 31.38
C TYR A 18 -47.17 -3.09 31.56
N ASP A 19 -46.13 -2.91 32.34
CA ASP A 19 -45.53 -1.59 32.51
C ASP A 19 -44.00 -1.61 32.49
N ASP A 20 -43.38 -2.18 31.45
CA ASP A 20 -42.09 -1.69 31.05
C ASP A 20 -42.27 -0.39 30.24
N LYS A 21 -42.63 0.68 30.94
CA LYS A 21 -42.40 2.04 30.44
C LYS A 21 -40.91 2.27 30.49
N GLY A 22 -40.23 1.61 29.57
CA GLY A 22 -38.80 1.76 29.40
C GLY A 22 -38.45 3.24 29.43
N ASN A 23 -37.83 3.68 30.48
CA ASN A 23 -37.25 5.02 30.61
C ASN A 23 -35.98 5.06 29.79
N TYR A 24 -36.14 4.73 28.48
CA TYR A 24 -35.05 4.81 27.54
C TYR A 24 -34.97 6.27 27.11
N ASP A 25 -33.96 6.98 27.57
CA ASP A 25 -33.50 8.21 26.93
C ASP A 25 -33.04 7.86 25.50
N TYR A 26 -33.99 7.90 24.56
CA TYR A 26 -33.70 7.74 23.16
C TYR A 26 -32.86 8.92 22.69
N ARG A 27 -31.55 8.72 22.62
CA ARG A 27 -30.69 9.67 21.92
C ARG A 27 -30.78 9.37 20.42
N GLU A 28 -31.08 10.38 19.65
CA GLU A 28 -31.07 10.25 18.20
C GLU A 28 -29.68 9.80 17.74
N ILE A 29 -29.63 8.71 16.98
CA ILE A 29 -28.40 8.20 16.40
C ILE A 29 -27.96 9.15 15.30
N ASN A 30 -26.71 9.62 15.38
CA ASN A 30 -26.10 10.38 14.30
C ASN A 30 -25.90 9.48 13.08
N GLN A 31 -26.66 9.71 12.02
CA GLN A 31 -26.52 8.98 10.77
C GLN A 31 -25.43 9.67 9.93
N ILE A 32 -24.26 9.06 9.85
CA ILE A 32 -23.13 9.57 9.09
C ILE A 32 -23.09 8.90 7.71
N SER A 33 -23.12 9.71 6.66
CA SER A 33 -22.92 9.31 5.27
C SER A 33 -21.50 9.68 4.84
N ILE A 34 -20.80 8.72 4.23
CA ILE A 34 -19.42 8.88 3.75
C ILE A 34 -19.47 9.02 2.22
N GLN A 35 -19.05 10.18 1.73
CA GLN A 35 -19.03 10.53 0.31
C GLN A 35 -17.60 10.63 -0.22
N ASN A 36 -17.47 10.65 -1.58
CA ASN A 36 -16.20 10.83 -2.30
C ASN A 36 -15.15 9.72 -2.08
N ILE A 37 -15.60 8.51 -1.78
CA ILE A 37 -14.75 7.32 -1.83
C ILE A 37 -15.31 6.39 -2.89
N ASP A 38 -14.58 6.23 -3.98
CA ASP A 38 -14.93 5.30 -5.05
C ASP A 38 -14.82 3.84 -4.58
N SER A 39 -15.61 2.96 -5.18
CA SER A 39 -15.57 1.53 -4.87
C SER A 39 -14.25 0.85 -5.28
N LEU A 40 -13.56 1.44 -6.26
CA LEU A 40 -12.24 1.04 -6.74
C LEU A 40 -11.39 2.28 -6.98
N VAL A 41 -10.27 2.37 -6.28
CA VAL A 41 -9.26 3.43 -6.44
C VAL A 41 -8.06 2.82 -7.16
N LEU A 42 -7.54 3.52 -8.17
CA LEU A 42 -6.35 3.11 -8.92
C LEU A 42 -5.17 3.97 -8.50
N CYS A 43 -4.04 3.36 -8.23
CA CYS A 43 -2.79 4.07 -7.97
C CYS A 43 -1.59 3.22 -8.38
N ASP A 44 -0.46 3.88 -8.57
CA ASP A 44 0.80 3.18 -8.73
C ASP A 44 1.51 3.03 -7.39
N GLN A 45 2.28 1.97 -7.28
CA GLN A 45 3.08 1.72 -6.08
C GLN A 45 4.04 2.88 -5.83
N MET A 46 4.15 3.30 -4.57
CA MET A 46 4.96 4.44 -4.11
C MET A 46 4.48 5.84 -4.54
N ASP A 47 3.42 5.96 -5.34
CA ASP A 47 2.81 7.26 -5.61
C ASP A 47 2.02 7.76 -4.39
N LEU A 48 1.83 9.07 -4.29
CA LEU A 48 1.00 9.68 -3.26
C LEU A 48 -0.47 9.38 -3.53
N LEU A 49 -1.07 8.55 -2.70
CA LEU A 49 -2.51 8.29 -2.72
C LEU A 49 -3.22 9.31 -1.86
N SER A 50 -4.04 10.16 -2.49
CA SER A 50 -4.84 11.19 -1.83
C SER A 50 -6.33 10.92 -2.06
N ILE A 51 -7.10 10.76 -0.98
CA ILE A 51 -8.55 10.56 -1.03
C ILE A 51 -9.20 11.58 -0.10
N PRO A 52 -9.74 12.69 -0.64
CA PRO A 52 -10.50 13.65 0.15
C PRO A 52 -11.88 13.05 0.49
N VAL A 53 -12.32 13.20 1.74
CA VAL A 53 -13.59 12.65 2.21
C VAL A 53 -14.56 13.75 2.59
N THR A 54 -15.78 13.66 2.07
CA THR A 54 -16.92 14.46 2.52
C THR A 54 -17.80 13.63 3.44
N LEU A 55 -18.13 14.17 4.60
CA LEU A 55 -19.03 13.57 5.56
C LEU A 55 -20.28 14.40 5.68
N GLU A 56 -21.41 13.75 5.63
CA GLU A 56 -22.74 14.32 5.90
C GLU A 56 -23.36 13.57 7.07
N GLY A 57 -24.05 14.27 7.95
CA GLY A 57 -24.70 13.63 9.08
C GLY A 57 -25.75 14.50 9.72
N THR A 58 -26.71 13.89 10.40
CA THR A 58 -27.82 14.59 11.06
C THR A 58 -27.34 15.52 12.18
N GLN A 59 -26.16 15.23 12.77
CA GLN A 59 -25.54 15.98 13.85
C GLN A 59 -24.05 16.29 13.56
N TYR A 60 -23.73 16.57 12.29
CA TYR A 60 -22.34 16.81 11.85
C TYR A 60 -21.99 18.30 11.97
N SER A 61 -22.00 18.85 13.19
CA SER A 61 -21.65 20.26 13.43
C SER A 61 -20.27 20.46 14.05
N ASP A 62 -19.69 19.45 14.72
CA ASP A 62 -18.39 19.54 15.38
C ASP A 62 -17.44 18.44 14.88
N SER A 63 -16.39 18.86 14.15
CA SER A 63 -15.36 17.96 13.63
C SER A 63 -14.53 17.27 14.74
N ASN A 64 -14.45 17.86 15.94
CA ASN A 64 -13.72 17.30 17.08
C ASN A 64 -14.43 16.10 17.70
N ARG A 65 -15.71 15.92 17.43
CA ARG A 65 -16.54 14.82 17.90
C ARG A 65 -16.12 13.48 17.28
N PHE A 66 -15.47 13.50 16.09
CA PHE A 66 -15.20 12.29 15.33
C PHE A 66 -13.74 11.86 15.42
N THR A 67 -13.52 10.55 15.34
CA THR A 67 -12.22 9.95 15.04
C THR A 67 -12.31 9.16 13.75
N TYR A 68 -11.19 9.07 13.06
CA TYR A 68 -11.08 8.46 11.75
C TYR A 68 -10.05 7.34 11.77
N MET A 69 -10.25 6.35 10.92
CA MET A 69 -9.31 5.26 10.75
C MET A 69 -9.39 4.73 9.31
N TRP A 70 -8.23 4.65 8.68
CA TRP A 70 -8.06 4.03 7.38
C TRP A 70 -7.32 2.72 7.57
N GLU A 71 -7.89 1.66 7.02
CA GLU A 71 -7.31 0.33 7.01
C GLU A 71 -7.09 -0.13 5.57
N VAL A 72 -5.92 -0.73 5.31
CA VAL A 72 -5.63 -1.44 4.07
C VAL A 72 -5.11 -2.82 4.45
N ASN A 73 -5.74 -3.88 3.90
CA ASN A 73 -5.45 -5.26 4.25
C ASN A 73 -5.42 -5.50 5.78
N GLN A 74 -6.41 -4.93 6.49
CA GLN A 74 -6.57 -5.02 7.95
C GLN A 74 -5.47 -4.32 8.77
N LYS A 75 -4.61 -3.52 8.13
CA LYS A 75 -3.61 -2.70 8.82
C LYS A 75 -4.03 -1.23 8.79
N VAL A 76 -3.94 -0.55 9.92
CA VAL A 76 -4.19 0.88 10.01
C VAL A 76 -3.06 1.63 9.31
N VAL A 77 -3.42 2.48 8.35
CA VAL A 77 -2.48 3.27 7.54
C VAL A 77 -2.56 4.76 7.82
N ALA A 78 -3.72 5.25 8.29
CA ALA A 78 -3.91 6.64 8.69
C ALA A 78 -5.07 6.79 9.68
N THR A 79 -5.05 7.91 10.43
CA THR A 79 -6.11 8.30 11.39
C THR A 79 -6.64 9.71 11.13
N THR A 80 -6.35 10.27 9.97
CA THR A 80 -6.84 11.56 9.50
C THR A 80 -8.16 11.42 8.75
N LYS A 81 -8.94 12.51 8.63
CA LYS A 81 -10.18 12.51 7.85
C LYS A 81 -9.90 12.16 6.39
N ASP A 82 -8.99 12.89 5.78
CA ASP A 82 -8.56 12.64 4.40
C ASP A 82 -7.35 11.71 4.39
N LEU A 83 -7.30 10.80 3.43
CA LEU A 83 -6.14 9.94 3.24
C LEU A 83 -5.09 10.67 2.42
N ASN A 84 -3.85 10.69 2.93
CA ASN A 84 -2.67 11.16 2.21
C ASN A 84 -1.49 10.28 2.63
N VAL A 85 -1.27 9.22 1.88
CA VAL A 85 -0.21 8.24 2.16
C VAL A 85 0.48 7.82 0.86
N TYR A 86 1.74 7.44 0.94
CA TYR A 86 2.38 6.77 -0.19
C TYR A 86 1.84 5.34 -0.32
N ALA A 87 1.49 4.95 -1.54
CA ALA A 87 0.88 3.65 -1.84
C ALA A 87 1.91 2.50 -1.77
N ASN A 88 2.51 2.31 -0.60
CA ASN A 88 3.41 1.18 -0.34
C ASN A 88 2.61 -0.06 0.05
N PHE A 89 1.75 -0.51 -0.86
CA PHE A 89 0.91 -1.69 -0.72
C PHE A 89 1.31 -2.76 -1.71
N PRO A 90 0.96 -4.03 -1.48
CA PRO A 90 1.14 -5.10 -2.45
C PRO A 90 0.51 -4.77 -3.81
N LEU A 91 1.14 -5.22 -4.88
CA LEU A 91 0.58 -5.09 -6.23
C LEU A 91 -0.75 -5.81 -6.36
N GLY A 92 -1.62 -5.29 -7.22
CA GLY A 92 -2.96 -5.81 -7.45
C GLY A 92 -4.00 -5.26 -6.49
N ILE A 93 -5.04 -6.05 -6.25
CA ILE A 93 -6.22 -5.62 -5.49
C ILE A 93 -5.97 -5.74 -3.98
N ASN A 94 -6.05 -4.61 -3.29
CA ASN A 94 -5.99 -4.51 -1.85
C ASN A 94 -7.37 -4.13 -1.30
N THR A 95 -7.81 -4.78 -0.21
CA THR A 95 -9.04 -4.41 0.48
C THR A 95 -8.79 -3.20 1.36
N ALA A 96 -9.69 -2.24 1.34
CA ALA A 96 -9.58 -1.03 2.13
C ALA A 96 -10.89 -0.68 2.84
N ARG A 97 -10.77 -0.01 3.97
CA ARG A 97 -11.89 0.43 4.78
C ARG A 97 -11.59 1.79 5.39
N PHE A 98 -12.54 2.69 5.30
CA PHE A 98 -12.55 3.93 6.07
C PHE A 98 -13.61 3.82 7.16
N VAL A 99 -13.27 4.21 8.39
CA VAL A 99 -14.15 4.17 9.56
C VAL A 99 -14.20 5.54 10.21
N VAL A 100 -15.42 6.00 10.49
CA VAL A 100 -15.70 7.19 11.29
C VAL A 100 -16.35 6.75 12.58
N THR A 101 -15.83 7.17 13.72
CA THR A 101 -16.40 6.88 15.05
C THR A 101 -16.83 8.16 15.70
N ASP A 102 -18.09 8.24 16.10
CA ASP A 102 -18.63 9.29 16.95
C ASP A 102 -18.22 9.01 18.41
N LYS A 103 -17.40 9.89 19.00
CA LYS A 103 -16.89 9.73 20.37
C LYS A 103 -17.96 9.85 21.45
N GLU A 104 -19.03 10.59 21.19
CA GLU A 104 -20.08 10.82 22.16
C GLU A 104 -21.08 9.65 22.24
N LEU A 105 -21.42 9.11 21.06
CA LEU A 105 -22.41 8.02 20.97
C LEU A 105 -21.76 6.64 20.83
N GLY A 106 -20.46 6.56 20.56
CA GLY A 106 -19.76 5.31 20.27
C GLY A 106 -20.17 4.64 18.95
N THR A 107 -21.03 5.30 18.16
CA THR A 107 -21.50 4.77 16.89
C THR A 107 -20.45 4.86 15.81
N LYS A 108 -20.47 3.93 14.84
CA LYS A 108 -19.50 3.86 13.75
C LYS A 108 -20.20 3.82 12.41
N ALA A 109 -19.70 4.63 11.47
CA ALA A 109 -19.99 4.50 10.06
C ALA A 109 -18.73 4.04 9.33
N PHE A 110 -18.88 3.23 8.27
CA PHE A 110 -17.72 2.76 7.52
C PHE A 110 -18.04 2.64 6.03
N LYS A 111 -17.00 2.78 5.22
CA LYS A 111 -17.03 2.56 3.77
C LYS A 111 -15.95 1.54 3.42
N ASN A 112 -16.35 0.41 2.83
CA ASN A 112 -15.43 -0.56 2.24
C ASN A 112 -15.22 -0.21 0.76
N PHE A 113 -13.99 -0.34 0.30
CA PHE A 113 -13.59 -0.11 -1.08
C PHE A 113 -12.36 -0.96 -1.41
N ARG A 114 -11.85 -0.82 -2.62
CA ARG A 114 -10.64 -1.54 -3.07
C ARG A 114 -9.64 -0.56 -3.63
N ILE A 115 -8.36 -0.85 -3.43
CA ILE A 115 -7.25 -0.13 -4.04
C ILE A 115 -6.54 -1.10 -4.97
N ASN A 116 -6.50 -0.80 -6.26
CA ASN A 116 -5.71 -1.55 -7.23
C ASN A 116 -4.38 -0.83 -7.44
N VAL A 117 -3.31 -1.48 -6.99
CA VAL A 117 -1.96 -0.96 -7.05
C VAL A 117 -1.24 -1.56 -8.26
N SER A 118 -0.83 -0.71 -9.17
CA SER A 118 0.00 -1.08 -10.32
C SER A 118 1.48 -0.90 -9.99
N SER A 119 2.36 -1.61 -10.68
CA SER A 119 3.80 -1.38 -10.52
C SER A 119 4.18 -0.02 -11.09
N SER A 120 4.84 0.81 -10.30
CA SER A 120 5.38 2.09 -10.75
C SER A 120 6.60 1.92 -11.68
N THR A 121 7.20 0.74 -11.69
CA THR A 121 8.36 0.39 -12.52
C THR A 121 8.01 -0.43 -13.76
N ALA A 122 6.75 -0.83 -13.91
CA ALA A 122 6.28 -1.47 -15.13
C ALA A 122 6.18 -0.42 -16.27
N GLY A 123 6.99 -0.56 -17.30
CA GLY A 123 7.05 0.35 -18.45
C GLY A 123 8.48 0.80 -18.77
N ASP A 124 8.60 1.72 -19.72
CA ASP A 124 9.91 2.27 -20.10
C ASP A 124 10.43 3.21 -19.02
N GLY A 125 11.68 3.00 -18.60
CA GLY A 125 12.28 3.78 -17.55
C GLY A 125 13.79 3.79 -17.54
N ILE A 126 14.35 4.68 -16.74
CA ILE A 126 15.78 4.75 -16.44
C ILE A 126 15.98 4.33 -14.99
N LEU A 127 16.82 3.34 -14.78
CA LEU A 127 17.24 2.87 -13.49
C LEU A 127 18.68 3.28 -13.25
N VAL A 128 18.94 3.93 -12.12
CA VAL A 128 20.26 4.45 -11.76
C VAL A 128 20.70 3.81 -10.45
N LEU A 129 21.84 3.12 -10.49
CA LEU A 129 22.53 2.66 -9.29
C LEU A 129 23.58 3.68 -8.92
N SER A 130 23.46 4.30 -7.75
CA SER A 130 24.34 5.35 -7.26
C SER A 130 24.85 5.05 -5.86
N LYS A 131 25.83 5.83 -5.43
CA LYS A 131 26.33 5.82 -4.04
C LYS A 131 25.94 7.11 -3.36
N TYR A 132 25.25 7.00 -2.23
CA TYR A 132 24.92 8.12 -1.37
C TYR A 132 25.27 7.79 0.09
N GLN A 133 26.03 8.65 0.73
CA GLN A 133 26.48 8.47 2.12
C GLN A 133 27.08 7.06 2.41
N GLY A 134 27.80 6.50 1.45
CA GLY A 134 28.44 5.18 1.59
C GLY A 134 27.55 3.99 1.24
N HIS A 135 26.26 4.20 1.01
CA HIS A 135 25.28 3.16 0.68
C HIS A 135 24.95 3.12 -0.80
N ALA A 136 24.59 1.93 -1.29
CA ALA A 136 24.08 1.74 -2.63
C ALA A 136 22.60 2.15 -2.66
N GLU A 137 22.26 3.04 -3.58
CA GLU A 137 20.89 3.49 -3.83
C GLU A 137 20.46 3.15 -5.25
N LEU A 138 19.23 2.72 -5.39
CA LEU A 138 18.58 2.47 -6.66
C LEU A 138 17.49 3.51 -6.86
N SER A 139 17.67 4.37 -7.88
CA SER A 139 16.70 5.40 -8.26
C SER A 139 16.08 5.05 -9.60
N PHE A 140 14.80 5.35 -9.75
CA PHE A 140 14.03 5.02 -10.94
C PHE A 140 13.28 6.24 -11.47
N LYS A 141 13.21 6.37 -12.82
CA LYS A 141 12.39 7.37 -13.50
C LYS A 141 11.66 6.73 -14.65
N ARG A 142 10.35 6.94 -14.74
CA ARG A 142 9.55 6.54 -15.92
C ARG A 142 9.80 7.48 -17.10
N LEU A 143 9.93 6.93 -18.30
CA LEU A 143 10.05 7.68 -19.53
C LEU A 143 8.73 7.78 -20.29
N ASP A 144 7.82 6.86 -20.07
CA ASP A 144 6.49 6.80 -20.67
C ASP A 144 5.48 7.74 -20.01
N ARG A 145 5.89 8.51 -19.00
CA ARG A 145 5.08 9.52 -18.31
C ARG A 145 5.69 10.90 -18.42
N GLU A 146 4.93 11.82 -19.00
CA GLU A 146 5.31 13.23 -19.04
C GLU A 146 5.39 13.82 -17.63
N GLY A 147 6.40 14.65 -17.37
CA GLY A 147 6.62 15.26 -16.05
C GLY A 147 7.18 14.31 -14.98
N SER A 148 7.47 13.04 -15.31
CA SER A 148 8.07 12.09 -14.38
C SER A 148 9.44 12.59 -13.90
N THR A 149 9.68 12.46 -12.59
CA THR A 149 10.98 12.74 -11.94
C THR A 149 11.61 11.45 -11.43
N PHE A 150 12.89 11.49 -11.08
CA PHE A 150 13.51 10.37 -10.39
C PHE A 150 12.93 10.19 -9.00
N THR A 151 12.50 8.97 -8.69
CA THR A 151 12.22 8.55 -7.32
C THR A 151 13.53 8.03 -6.73
N PRO A 152 14.16 8.77 -5.80
CA PRO A 152 15.41 8.37 -5.21
C PRO A 152 15.22 7.21 -4.25
N ASN A 153 16.26 6.40 -4.07
CA ASN A 153 16.31 5.30 -3.12
C ASN A 153 15.06 4.39 -3.14
N TYR A 154 14.58 4.10 -4.34
CA TYR A 154 13.33 3.37 -4.57
C TYR A 154 13.29 2.02 -3.86
N TYR A 155 14.40 1.27 -3.89
CA TYR A 155 14.47 -0.06 -3.28
C TYR A 155 14.27 -0.02 -1.75
N GLU A 156 14.96 0.88 -1.04
CA GLU A 156 14.82 1.00 0.42
C GLU A 156 13.43 1.51 0.80
N ALA A 157 12.89 2.47 0.04
CA ALA A 157 11.54 2.99 0.25
C ALA A 157 10.47 1.89 0.09
N LEU A 158 10.64 0.99 -0.88
CA LEU A 158 9.71 -0.10 -1.15
C LEU A 158 9.84 -1.26 -0.14
N THR A 159 11.07 -1.64 0.20
CA THR A 159 11.34 -2.89 0.94
C THR A 159 11.69 -2.66 2.41
N GLY A 160 12.06 -1.45 2.80
CA GLY A 160 12.64 -1.14 4.10
C GLY A 160 14.09 -1.66 4.28
N ASN A 161 14.67 -2.28 3.25
CA ASN A 161 15.99 -2.89 3.29
C ASN A 161 17.00 -2.11 2.45
N ARG A 162 18.27 -2.17 2.80
CA ARG A 162 19.34 -1.58 2.02
C ARG A 162 19.92 -2.56 1.01
N LEU A 163 20.33 -2.05 -0.15
CA LEU A 163 21.01 -2.84 -1.17
C LEU A 163 22.40 -3.29 -0.74
N GLY A 164 23.12 -2.50 0.03
CA GLY A 164 24.47 -2.74 0.49
C GLY A 164 25.31 -1.48 0.50
N THR A 165 26.64 -1.64 0.49
CA THR A 165 27.63 -0.55 0.46
C THR A 165 28.41 -0.61 -0.86
N ASN A 166 28.96 0.55 -1.28
CA ASN A 166 29.81 0.66 -2.45
C ASN A 166 29.27 -0.07 -3.69
N PRO A 167 28.26 0.49 -4.35
CA PRO A 167 27.66 -0.10 -5.55
C PRO A 167 28.74 -0.26 -6.63
N ARG A 168 28.75 -1.42 -7.29
CA ARG A 168 29.72 -1.76 -8.33
C ARG A 168 29.08 -1.83 -9.69
N LYS A 169 28.02 -2.65 -9.80
CA LYS A 169 27.39 -2.93 -11.10
C LYS A 169 25.92 -3.25 -10.96
N ILE A 170 25.20 -2.96 -12.01
CA ILE A 170 23.85 -3.45 -12.27
C ILE A 170 23.83 -4.17 -13.61
N HIS A 171 23.20 -5.35 -13.63
CA HIS A 171 23.11 -6.18 -14.83
C HIS A 171 21.71 -6.73 -14.98
N ARG A 172 21.20 -6.75 -16.19
CA ARG A 172 20.05 -7.56 -16.56
C ARG A 172 20.47 -9.02 -16.65
N CYS A 173 19.71 -9.92 -16.06
CA CYS A 173 20.00 -11.35 -16.10
C CYS A 173 18.73 -12.16 -16.30
N TYR A 174 18.88 -13.33 -16.87
CA TYR A 174 17.85 -14.34 -16.89
C TYR A 174 17.92 -15.16 -15.60
N ILE A 175 16.77 -15.39 -14.96
CA ILE A 175 16.65 -16.18 -13.73
C ILE A 175 15.74 -17.38 -14.01
N PRO A 176 16.31 -18.53 -14.40
CA PRO A 176 15.51 -19.67 -14.87
C PRO A 176 14.68 -20.36 -13.78
N GLU A 177 15.04 -20.18 -12.53
CA GLU A 177 14.43 -20.90 -11.39
C GLU A 177 13.34 -20.09 -10.67
N ALA A 178 13.20 -18.81 -10.97
CA ALA A 178 12.13 -18.01 -10.38
C ALA A 178 10.82 -18.29 -11.13
N ALA A 179 9.88 -18.95 -10.48
CA ALA A 179 8.55 -19.19 -11.04
C ALA A 179 7.94 -17.85 -11.52
N ASN A 180 7.63 -17.77 -12.81
CA ASN A 180 7.03 -16.62 -13.50
C ASN A 180 7.91 -15.37 -13.69
N VAL A 181 9.21 -15.41 -13.46
CA VAL A 181 10.11 -14.28 -13.73
C VAL A 181 11.20 -14.71 -14.70
N ASN A 182 11.11 -14.32 -15.95
CA ASN A 182 12.08 -14.65 -17.00
C ASN A 182 13.29 -13.71 -17.03
N SER A 183 13.20 -12.55 -16.37
CA SER A 183 14.26 -11.55 -16.35
C SER A 183 14.36 -10.92 -14.96
N GLY A 184 15.57 -10.50 -14.60
CA GLY A 184 15.83 -9.84 -13.36
C GLY A 184 17.07 -8.95 -13.43
N LEU A 185 17.29 -8.19 -12.38
CA LEU A 185 18.41 -7.31 -12.21
C LEU A 185 19.34 -7.87 -11.12
N LYS A 186 20.59 -8.05 -11.47
CA LYS A 186 21.65 -8.33 -10.48
C LYS A 186 22.29 -7.02 -10.07
N ILE A 187 22.31 -6.74 -8.77
CA ILE A 187 22.95 -5.58 -8.20
C ILE A 187 24.12 -6.05 -7.37
N GLU A 188 25.30 -5.66 -7.79
CA GLU A 188 26.56 -5.99 -7.13
C GLU A 188 27.02 -4.83 -6.24
N THR A 189 27.30 -5.13 -4.99
CA THR A 189 27.92 -4.23 -4.00
C THR A 189 29.18 -4.91 -3.43
N ASP A 190 29.91 -4.27 -2.52
CA ASP A 190 31.18 -4.82 -2.00
C ASP A 190 31.03 -6.21 -1.36
N HIS A 191 29.90 -6.50 -0.73
CA HIS A 191 29.73 -7.71 0.06
C HIS A 191 28.45 -8.47 -0.26
N ARG A 192 27.68 -8.03 -1.28
CA ARG A 192 26.37 -8.63 -1.58
C ARG A 192 26.09 -8.61 -3.07
N LEU A 193 25.46 -9.67 -3.49
CA LEU A 193 24.82 -9.76 -4.78
C LEU A 193 23.30 -9.93 -4.53
N LYS A 194 22.50 -8.99 -4.97
CA LYS A 194 21.04 -9.07 -4.90
C LYS A 194 20.46 -9.28 -6.28
N CYS A 195 19.47 -10.15 -6.35
CA CYS A 195 18.69 -10.37 -7.55
C CYS A 195 17.29 -9.78 -7.34
N LEU A 196 16.92 -8.81 -8.16
CA LEU A 196 15.64 -8.12 -8.10
C LEU A 196 14.79 -8.50 -9.31
N SER A 197 13.48 -8.53 -9.14
CA SER A 197 12.54 -8.56 -10.27
C SER A 197 12.72 -7.30 -11.11
N GLU A 198 12.78 -7.44 -12.43
CA GLU A 198 12.85 -6.30 -13.34
C GLU A 198 11.56 -5.47 -13.32
N GLU A 199 10.43 -6.11 -13.08
CA GLU A 199 9.13 -5.47 -13.09
C GLU A 199 8.82 -4.72 -11.78
N THR A 200 9.19 -5.31 -10.64
CA THR A 200 8.78 -4.78 -9.33
C THR A 200 9.92 -4.23 -8.50
N LEU A 201 11.18 -4.46 -8.91
CA LEU A 201 12.40 -4.19 -8.17
C LEU A 201 12.45 -4.81 -6.75
N VAL A 202 11.59 -5.77 -6.48
CA VAL A 202 11.60 -6.55 -5.24
C VAL A 202 12.60 -7.70 -5.37
N GLU A 203 13.23 -8.06 -4.27
CA GLU A 203 14.20 -9.16 -4.21
C GLU A 203 13.53 -10.49 -4.51
N ILE A 204 14.06 -11.23 -5.48
CA ILE A 204 13.57 -12.54 -5.91
C ILE A 204 14.53 -13.68 -5.55
N GLY A 205 15.69 -13.38 -5.01
CA GLY A 205 16.63 -14.37 -4.52
C GLY A 205 17.83 -13.76 -3.85
N GLU A 206 18.29 -14.40 -2.79
CA GLU A 206 19.55 -14.06 -2.12
C GLU A 206 20.70 -14.91 -2.66
N ASN A 207 21.87 -14.28 -2.83
CA ASN A 207 23.26 -14.81 -2.77
C ASN A 207 23.53 -16.26 -3.24
N LYS A 208 22.57 -16.99 -3.75
CA LYS A 208 22.75 -18.39 -4.17
C LYS A 208 23.76 -18.58 -5.32
N TYR A 209 24.20 -17.47 -5.93
CA TYR A 209 25.03 -17.48 -7.12
C TYR A 209 26.45 -16.92 -6.91
N LEU A 210 26.86 -16.58 -5.69
CA LEU A 210 28.24 -16.12 -5.42
C LEU A 210 29.26 -17.24 -5.57
N ASP A 211 28.87 -18.51 -5.37
CA ASP A 211 29.77 -19.65 -5.46
C ASP A 211 29.93 -20.20 -6.88
N HIS A 212 29.18 -19.70 -7.83
CA HIS A 212 29.27 -20.12 -9.22
C HIS A 212 29.83 -18.98 -10.06
N ASN A 213 30.93 -19.22 -10.76
CA ASN A 213 31.53 -18.32 -11.73
C ASN A 213 30.59 -18.07 -12.92
N PHE A 214 29.53 -17.31 -12.70
CA PHE A 214 28.68 -16.84 -13.79
C PHE A 214 29.38 -15.72 -14.53
N PHE A 215 29.84 -16.02 -15.73
CA PHE A 215 30.33 -15.05 -16.67
C PHE A 215 29.23 -14.09 -17.05
N ILE A 216 29.37 -12.86 -16.64
CA ILE A 216 28.51 -11.74 -16.99
C ILE A 216 28.85 -11.33 -18.43
N SER A 217 28.04 -11.76 -19.36
CA SER A 217 28.18 -11.30 -20.74
C SER A 217 27.56 -9.91 -20.90
N ARG A 218 28.42 -8.91 -21.10
CA ARG A 218 28.19 -7.50 -21.42
C ARG A 218 27.73 -6.59 -20.28
N ALA A 219 28.72 -5.92 -19.70
CA ALA A 219 28.51 -4.62 -19.10
C ALA A 219 28.33 -3.57 -20.21
N MET A 220 27.25 -2.77 -20.15
CA MET A 220 27.21 -1.54 -20.92
C MET A 220 28.19 -0.56 -20.27
N THR A 221 29.21 -0.16 -21.00
CA THR A 221 30.06 0.97 -20.63
C THR A 221 29.31 2.25 -20.95
N LEU A 222 29.12 3.12 -19.96
CA LEU A 222 28.60 4.47 -20.16
C LEU A 222 29.57 5.27 -21.05
N PRO A 223 29.08 6.20 -21.86
CA PRO A 223 29.92 7.16 -22.58
C PRO A 223 30.83 7.91 -21.59
N PRO A 224 32.06 8.24 -21.98
CA PRO A 224 33.07 8.83 -21.10
C PRO A 224 32.74 10.24 -20.58
N ASP A 225 31.65 10.85 -21.04
CA ASP A 225 31.35 12.25 -20.77
C ASP A 225 30.44 12.50 -19.56
N ILE A 226 30.01 11.45 -18.85
CA ILE A 226 29.22 11.59 -17.61
C ILE A 226 30.16 11.55 -16.41
N THR A 227 30.83 12.67 -16.16
CA THR A 227 31.85 12.77 -15.10
C THR A 227 31.36 13.34 -13.78
N GLU A 228 30.11 13.82 -13.68
CA GLU A 228 29.65 14.54 -12.48
C GLU A 228 28.74 13.75 -11.52
N PHE A 229 28.33 12.55 -11.90
CA PHE A 229 27.60 11.67 -10.99
C PHE A 229 28.39 10.38 -10.84
N ASP A 230 28.57 9.92 -9.62
CA ASP A 230 29.17 8.60 -9.33
C ASP A 230 28.20 7.47 -9.74
N VAL A 231 27.70 7.57 -10.98
CA VAL A 231 26.78 6.61 -11.60
C VAL A 231 27.57 5.39 -12.01
N LYS A 232 27.42 4.29 -11.30
CA LYS A 232 28.14 3.04 -11.61
C LYS A 232 27.48 2.23 -12.71
N ALA A 233 26.19 2.41 -12.96
CA ALA A 233 25.49 1.82 -14.10
C ALA A 233 24.12 2.50 -14.35
N CYS A 234 23.74 2.62 -15.60
CA CYS A 234 22.42 3.09 -16.04
C CYS A 234 21.80 2.03 -16.97
N TRP A 235 20.51 1.72 -16.77
CA TRP A 235 19.76 0.79 -17.60
C TRP A 235 18.48 1.41 -18.10
N HIS A 236 18.21 1.16 -19.39
CA HIS A 236 16.93 1.46 -20.00
C HIS A 236 16.07 0.19 -19.95
N LEU A 237 14.94 0.25 -19.25
CA LEU A 237 13.97 -0.83 -19.20
C LEU A 237 12.94 -0.62 -20.30
N THR A 238 12.91 -1.49 -21.29
CA THR A 238 11.84 -1.56 -22.29
C THR A 238 11.02 -2.81 -22.00
N THR A 239 9.79 -2.65 -21.58
CA THR A 239 8.84 -3.75 -21.57
C THR A 239 8.24 -3.90 -22.96
N SER A 240 8.66 -4.89 -23.73
CA SER A 240 7.93 -5.29 -24.93
C SER A 240 6.61 -5.91 -24.49
N ALA A 241 5.52 -5.18 -24.60
CA ALA A 241 4.18 -5.77 -24.49
C ALA A 241 4.02 -6.77 -25.64
N THR A 242 4.13 -8.04 -25.34
CA THR A 242 3.67 -9.11 -26.25
C THR A 242 2.15 -9.09 -26.21
N THR A 243 1.53 -8.41 -27.16
CA THR A 243 0.13 -8.61 -27.49
C THR A 243 -0.02 -9.98 -28.13
N THR A 244 -0.62 -10.91 -27.41
CA THR A 244 -1.31 -12.08 -27.97
C THR A 244 -2.80 -11.92 -27.81
#